data_fd58feaa0edbc933bbd234579c68e52a
#
_entry.id   fd58feaa0edbc933bbd234579c68e52a
#
_cell.length_a   1.000
_cell.length_b   1.000
_cell.length_c   1.000
_cell.angle_alpha   90.00
_cell.angle_beta   90.00
_cell.angle_gamma   90.00
#
_symmetry.space_group_name_H-M   'P 1'
#
loop_
_entity.id
_entity.type
_entity.pdbx_description
1 polymer ?
#
loop_
_entity_poly.entity_id
_entity_poly.type
_entity_poly.pdbx_seq_one_letter_code
_entity_poly.pdbx_strand_id
1 'polypeptide(L)'
;MNKILVPLFSLIVSFDAYGEWKPVFEVSRNGNVITIYVDFDNIKTNGNVYHWELLDKLKPDRFGDLSAKILYESDCNVPQKRRMLSQLYYTQPMGEGSTSATNNTSAEWQYPMPETSGATVTDAICAYANQ
;
A
#
# COMPACT_ATOMS: atom_id res chain seq x y z
N MET A 1 -40.27 -23.02 -5.31
CA MET A 1 -39.53 -23.46 -4.64
C MET A 1 -38.14 -23.14 -4.66
N ASN A 2 -37.39 -23.15 -5.15
CA ASN A 2 -36.05 -23.07 -5.04
C ASN A 2 -35.45 -21.83 -5.48
N LYS A 3 -36.10 -20.75 -5.53
CA LYS A 3 -35.56 -19.55 -5.96
C LYS A 3 -34.80 -18.82 -4.96
N ILE A 4 -34.59 -19.32 -3.87
CA ILE A 4 -34.04 -18.57 -2.81
C ILE A 4 -32.58 -18.34 -2.89
N LEU A 5 -31.89 -19.10 -3.66
CA LEU A 5 -30.45 -19.05 -3.66
C LEU A 5 -29.84 -17.86 -4.33
N VAL A 6 -30.61 -17.23 -5.18
CA VAL A 6 -30.06 -16.18 -6.00
C VAL A 6 -29.48 -15.01 -5.26
N PRO A 7 -30.12 -14.51 -4.19
CA PRO A 7 -29.62 -13.30 -3.57
C PRO A 7 -28.23 -13.38 -2.96
N LEU A 8 -27.78 -14.59 -2.70
CA LEU A 8 -26.51 -14.73 -2.04
C LEU A 8 -25.32 -14.31 -2.88
N PHE A 9 -25.44 -14.44 -4.16
CA PHE A 9 -24.31 -14.12 -5.02
C PHE A 9 -24.04 -12.63 -5.13
N SER A 10 -25.04 -11.85 -5.03
CA SER A 10 -24.83 -10.42 -5.19
C SER A 10 -24.03 -9.82 -4.06
N LEU A 11 -24.00 -10.46 -2.92
CA LEU A 11 -23.24 -9.93 -1.80
C LEU A 11 -21.75 -10.06 -2.00
N ILE A 12 -21.32 -11.08 -2.71
CA ILE A 12 -19.90 -11.34 -2.89
C ILE A 12 -19.26 -10.32 -3.80
N VAL A 13 -19.99 -9.86 -4.76
CA VAL A 13 -19.47 -8.95 -5.76
C VAL A 13 -19.01 -7.63 -5.16
N SER A 14 -19.65 -7.20 -4.10
CA SER A 14 -19.35 -5.90 -3.53
C SER A 14 -17.93 -5.78 -2.97
N PHE A 15 -17.28 -6.88 -2.68
CA PHE A 15 -15.93 -6.81 -2.12
C PHE A 15 -14.87 -6.49 -3.14
N ASP A 16 -15.16 -6.62 -4.41
CA ASP A 16 -14.17 -6.40 -5.43
C ASP A 16 -13.88 -4.92 -5.65
N ALA A 17 -14.68 -4.06 -5.06
CA ALA A 17 -14.53 -2.64 -5.29
C ALA A 17 -13.28 -2.03 -4.67
N TYR A 18 -12.69 -2.70 -3.69
CA TYR A 18 -11.57 -2.13 -2.94
C TYR A 18 -10.20 -2.55 -3.44
N GLY A 19 -10.13 -3.36 -4.49
CA GLY A 19 -8.86 -3.88 -4.94
C GLY A 19 -8.34 -4.96 -4.02
N GLU A 20 -7.10 -5.32 -4.23
CA GLU A 20 -6.52 -6.44 -3.51
C GLU A 20 -5.10 -6.11 -3.07
N TRP A 21 -4.86 -6.13 -1.79
CA TRP A 21 -3.55 -5.90 -1.22
C TRP A 21 -2.71 -7.15 -1.32
N LYS A 22 -1.55 -7.04 -1.99
CA LYS A 22 -0.62 -8.17 -2.12
C LYS A 22 0.66 -7.87 -1.35
N PRO A 23 1.13 -8.79 -0.51
CA PRO A 23 2.35 -8.56 0.25
C PRO A 23 3.57 -8.56 -0.68
N VAL A 24 4.42 -7.57 -0.52
CA VAL A 24 5.62 -7.42 -1.33
C VAL A 24 6.88 -7.55 -0.48
N PHE A 25 6.83 -7.11 0.77
CA PHE A 25 8.01 -7.11 1.62
C PHE A 25 7.59 -7.25 3.08
N GLU A 26 8.42 -7.95 3.87
CA GLU A 26 8.20 -8.09 5.29
C GLU A 26 9.50 -7.81 6.01
N VAL A 27 9.44 -7.04 7.09
CA VAL A 27 10.61 -6.73 7.88
C VAL A 27 10.29 -6.89 9.36
N SER A 28 11.22 -7.50 10.11
CA SER A 28 11.12 -7.62 11.55
C SER A 28 12.09 -6.64 12.18
N ARG A 29 11.62 -5.83 13.10
CA ARG A 29 12.45 -4.84 13.77
C ARG A 29 11.97 -4.64 15.20
N ASN A 30 12.87 -4.82 16.17
CA ASN A 30 12.57 -4.57 17.58
C ASN A 30 11.33 -5.30 18.09
N GLY A 31 11.15 -6.56 17.65
CA GLY A 31 10.00 -7.37 18.07
C GLY A 31 8.71 -7.05 17.35
N ASN A 32 8.72 -6.14 16.41
CA ASN A 32 7.56 -5.87 15.58
C ASN A 32 7.79 -6.42 14.17
N VAL A 33 6.71 -6.80 13.51
CA VAL A 33 6.76 -7.28 12.13
C VAL A 33 5.91 -6.32 11.31
N ILE A 34 6.50 -5.78 10.26
CA ILE A 34 5.83 -4.85 9.36
C ILE A 34 5.76 -5.51 7.99
N THR A 35 4.56 -5.66 7.46
CA THR A 35 4.35 -6.19 6.12
C THR A 35 3.90 -5.06 5.21
N ILE A 36 4.54 -4.95 4.06
CA ILE A 36 4.21 -3.94 3.07
C ILE A 36 3.44 -4.59 1.94
N TYR A 37 2.25 -4.07 1.69
CA TYR A 37 1.35 -4.55 0.65
C TYR A 37 1.22 -3.49 -0.44
N VAL A 38 0.97 -3.93 -1.65
CA VAL A 38 0.70 -3.05 -2.79
C VAL A 38 -0.59 -3.51 -3.47
N ASP A 39 -1.37 -2.55 -3.90
CA ASP A 39 -2.55 -2.80 -4.74
C ASP A 39 -2.15 -2.59 -6.19
N PHE A 40 -1.74 -3.66 -6.85
CA PHE A 40 -1.26 -3.59 -8.24
C PHE A 40 -2.37 -3.25 -9.22
N ASP A 41 -3.62 -3.53 -8.86
CA ASP A 41 -4.75 -3.25 -9.74
C ASP A 41 -5.06 -1.76 -9.84
N ASN A 42 -4.56 -0.96 -8.91
CA ASN A 42 -4.81 0.47 -8.87
C ASN A 42 -3.54 1.31 -9.07
N ILE A 43 -2.58 0.77 -9.78
CA ILE A 43 -1.41 1.54 -10.19
C ILE A 43 -1.79 2.46 -11.33
N LYS A 44 -1.43 3.72 -11.22
CA LYS A 44 -1.73 4.74 -12.22
C LYS A 44 -0.44 5.24 -12.85
N THR A 45 -0.47 5.46 -14.16
CA THR A 45 0.68 6.00 -14.88
C THR A 45 0.27 7.30 -15.53
N ASN A 46 1.00 8.37 -15.20
CA ASN A 46 0.79 9.68 -15.79
C ASN A 46 2.17 10.37 -15.80
N GLY A 47 3.01 9.98 -16.77
CA GLY A 47 4.43 10.33 -16.75
C GLY A 47 5.15 9.45 -15.74
N ASN A 48 5.00 9.73 -14.48
CA ASN A 48 5.49 8.88 -13.41
C ASN A 48 4.43 7.84 -13.00
N VAL A 49 4.80 6.96 -12.10
CA VAL A 49 3.95 5.86 -11.65
C VAL A 49 3.48 6.14 -10.22
N TYR A 50 2.18 6.04 -10.00
CA TYR A 50 1.56 6.32 -8.71
C TYR A 50 0.95 5.05 -8.15
N HIS A 51 1.22 4.75 -6.87
CA HIS A 51 0.66 3.57 -6.23
C HIS A 51 0.45 3.81 -4.75
N TRP A 52 -0.47 3.04 -4.17
CA TRP A 52 -0.68 3.02 -2.73
C TRP A 52 0.03 1.82 -2.13
N GLU A 53 0.69 2.06 -1.00
CA GLU A 53 1.23 1.00 -0.15
C GLU A 53 0.44 0.94 1.13
N LEU A 54 0.25 -0.28 1.64
CA LEU A 54 -0.32 -0.50 2.94
C LEU A 54 0.77 -1.09 3.83
N LEU A 55 1.07 -0.41 4.92
CA LEU A 55 1.99 -0.91 5.93
C LEU A 55 1.16 -1.46 7.08
N ASP A 56 1.28 -2.75 7.34
CA ASP A 56 0.55 -3.40 8.41
C ASP A 56 1.53 -3.87 9.47
N LYS A 57 1.28 -3.50 10.73
CA LYS A 57 2.18 -3.79 11.84
C LYS A 57 1.55 -4.81 12.75
N LEU A 58 2.36 -5.74 13.23
CA LEU A 58 1.89 -6.74 14.18
C LEU A 58 1.53 -6.10 15.52
N LYS A 59 2.31 -5.09 15.92
CA LYS A 59 2.13 -4.37 17.17
C LYS A 59 2.01 -2.89 16.88
N PRO A 60 1.23 -2.14 17.67
CA PRO A 60 1.11 -0.70 17.44
C PRO A 60 2.45 0.01 17.64
N ASP A 61 2.62 1.11 16.93
CA ASP A 61 3.77 1.96 17.14
C ASP A 61 3.56 2.84 18.37
N ARG A 62 4.49 3.76 18.61
CA ARG A 62 4.42 4.61 19.80
C ARG A 62 3.22 5.56 19.81
N PHE A 63 2.59 5.78 18.66
CA PHE A 63 1.39 6.61 18.55
C PHE A 63 0.10 5.79 18.61
N GLY A 64 0.22 4.47 18.76
CA GLY A 64 -0.94 3.58 18.80
C GLY A 64 -1.46 3.15 17.44
N ASP A 65 -0.72 3.42 16.36
CA ASP A 65 -1.17 3.07 15.02
C ASP A 65 -0.73 1.66 14.64
N LEU A 66 -1.65 0.90 14.06
CA LEU A 66 -1.40 -0.46 13.59
C LEU A 66 -1.19 -0.55 12.09
N SER A 67 -1.61 0.44 11.35
CA SER A 67 -1.39 0.41 9.90
C SER A 67 -1.35 1.81 9.32
N ALA A 68 -0.87 1.92 8.09
CA ALA A 68 -0.80 3.17 7.36
C ALA A 68 -0.97 2.91 5.88
N LYS A 69 -1.61 3.83 5.18
CA LYS A 69 -1.65 3.84 3.72
C LYS A 69 -0.85 5.02 3.22
N ILE A 70 0.04 4.77 2.30
CA ILE A 70 0.94 5.79 1.77
C ILE A 70 0.85 5.82 0.26
N LEU A 71 0.60 7.01 -0.29
CA LEU A 71 0.62 7.22 -1.73
C LEU A 71 2.02 7.64 -2.13
N TYR A 72 2.60 6.90 -3.08
CA TYR A 72 3.92 7.18 -3.62
C TYR A 72 3.85 7.57 -5.08
N GLU A 73 4.75 8.45 -5.46
CA GLU A 73 5.06 8.74 -6.85
C GLU A 73 6.46 8.22 -7.13
N SER A 74 6.62 7.43 -8.20
CA SER A 74 7.90 6.85 -8.59
C SER A 74 8.28 7.28 -10.00
N ASP A 75 9.54 7.66 -10.16
CA ASP A 75 10.15 7.87 -11.46
C ASP A 75 10.98 6.63 -11.76
N CYS A 76 10.53 5.86 -12.73
CA CYS A 76 11.15 4.56 -13.05
C CYS A 76 12.34 4.65 -13.98
N ASN A 77 12.74 5.86 -14.38
CA ASN A 77 13.98 6.04 -15.12
C ASN A 77 15.17 5.77 -14.19
N VAL A 78 16.21 5.16 -14.74
CA VAL A 78 17.39 4.80 -13.95
C VAL A 78 18.30 6.02 -13.81
N PRO A 79 18.71 6.39 -12.57
CA PRO A 79 18.39 5.74 -11.29
C PRO A 79 16.98 6.08 -10.81
N GLN A 80 16.28 5.04 -10.36
CA GLN A 80 14.90 5.20 -9.90
C GLN A 80 14.85 6.05 -8.63
N LYS A 81 13.79 6.85 -8.51
CA LYS A 81 13.54 7.64 -7.32
C LYS A 81 12.05 7.66 -7.02
N ARG A 82 11.71 7.94 -5.77
CA ARG A 82 10.31 8.01 -5.35
C ARG A 82 10.13 9.04 -4.26
N ARG A 83 8.88 9.45 -4.04
CA ARG A 83 8.53 10.31 -2.92
C ARG A 83 7.13 10.00 -2.42
N MET A 84 6.91 10.25 -1.15
CA MET A 84 5.59 10.15 -0.55
C MET A 84 4.79 11.40 -0.87
N LEU A 85 3.53 11.19 -1.27
CA LEU A 85 2.61 12.29 -1.54
C LEU A 85 1.57 12.43 -0.44
N SER A 86 1.17 11.31 0.18
CA SER A 86 0.12 11.33 1.18
C SER A 86 0.32 10.17 2.14
N GLN A 87 -0.03 10.37 3.42
CA GLN A 87 0.07 9.36 4.44
C GLN A 87 -1.20 9.38 5.28
N LEU A 88 -1.83 8.23 5.45
CA LEU A 88 -3.03 8.04 6.26
C LEU A 88 -2.72 6.99 7.31
N TYR A 89 -2.95 7.31 8.58
CA TYR A 89 -2.63 6.42 9.69
C TYR A 89 -3.91 5.87 10.31
N TYR A 90 -3.87 4.62 10.77
CA TYR A 90 -5.04 3.90 11.29
C TYR A 90 -4.69 3.19 12.59
N THR A 91 -5.61 3.18 13.53
CA THR A 91 -5.45 2.42 14.77
C THR A 91 -5.83 0.95 14.61
N GLN A 92 -6.44 0.59 13.49
CA GLN A 92 -6.83 -0.78 13.19
C GLN A 92 -5.86 -1.41 12.19
N PRO A 93 -5.79 -2.75 12.13
CA PRO A 93 -4.98 -3.42 11.12
C PRO A 93 -5.52 -3.19 9.71
N MET A 94 -4.67 -3.37 8.74
CA MET A 94 -5.01 -3.40 7.32
C MET A 94 -5.71 -2.14 6.81
N GLY A 95 -5.41 -0.99 7.42
CA GLY A 95 -5.98 0.28 6.97
C GLY A 95 -7.47 0.39 7.17
N GLU A 96 -8.02 -0.29 8.16
CA GLU A 96 -9.45 -0.29 8.39
C GLU A 96 -9.84 0.73 9.44
N GLY A 97 -11.11 1.07 9.46
CA GLY A 97 -11.62 2.05 10.39
C GLY A 97 -11.36 3.46 9.93
N SER A 98 -11.46 4.38 10.87
CA SER A 98 -11.22 5.80 10.62
C SER A 98 -9.75 6.13 10.73
N THR A 99 -9.30 7.12 9.97
CA THR A 99 -7.91 7.59 10.09
C THR A 99 -7.70 8.26 11.43
N SER A 100 -6.55 7.98 12.05
CA SER A 100 -6.13 8.65 13.28
C SER A 100 -5.36 9.92 12.98
N ALA A 101 -4.67 9.97 11.83
CA ALA A 101 -3.91 11.14 11.40
C ALA A 101 -3.73 11.10 9.89
N THR A 102 -3.53 12.27 9.30
CA THR A 102 -3.34 12.41 7.86
C THR A 102 -2.25 13.44 7.60
N ASN A 103 -1.38 13.15 6.64
CA ASN A 103 -0.36 14.09 6.18
C ASN A 103 -0.36 14.10 4.65
N ASN A 104 -0.72 15.22 4.06
CA ASN A 104 -0.78 15.37 2.60
C ASN A 104 0.34 16.25 2.05
N THR A 105 1.38 16.51 2.84
CA THR A 105 2.53 17.27 2.37
C THR A 105 3.47 16.34 1.62
N SER A 106 3.77 16.69 0.36
CA SER A 106 4.68 15.89 -0.44
C SER A 106 6.09 15.93 0.14
N ALA A 107 6.70 14.77 0.24
CA ALA A 107 8.08 14.66 0.69
C ALA A 107 9.05 14.92 -0.47
N GLU A 108 10.33 15.04 -0.13
CA GLU A 108 11.36 15.20 -1.14
C GLU A 108 11.61 13.87 -1.86
N TRP A 109 12.13 13.95 -3.07
CA TRP A 109 12.52 12.78 -3.82
C TRP A 109 13.65 12.04 -3.12
N GLN A 110 13.56 10.71 -3.11
CA GLN A 110 14.57 9.86 -2.50
C GLN A 110 14.97 8.77 -3.48
N TYR A 111 16.24 8.42 -3.45
CA TYR A 111 16.78 7.30 -4.21
C TYR A 111 16.85 6.10 -3.27
N PRO A 112 15.99 5.08 -3.45
CA PRO A 112 16.01 3.94 -2.52
C PRO A 112 17.35 3.22 -2.57
N MET A 113 17.88 2.92 -1.41
CA MET A 113 19.17 2.21 -1.33
C MET A 113 18.95 0.73 -1.63
N PRO A 114 19.92 0.08 -2.33
CA PRO A 114 19.80 -1.35 -2.60
C PRO A 114 19.57 -2.17 -1.34
N GLU A 115 18.81 -3.25 -1.48
CA GLU A 115 18.52 -4.19 -0.41
C GLU A 115 17.65 -3.61 0.71
N THR A 116 16.95 -2.54 0.44
CA THR A 116 15.96 -1.98 1.37
C THR A 116 14.54 -2.30 0.90
N SER A 117 13.57 -2.15 1.80
CA SER A 117 12.17 -2.32 1.44
C SER A 117 11.77 -1.33 0.33
N GLY A 118 12.28 -0.10 0.42
CA GLY A 118 11.99 0.91 -0.58
C GLY A 118 12.45 0.51 -1.97
N ALA A 119 13.65 -0.04 -2.10
CA ALA A 119 14.16 -0.49 -3.38
C ALA A 119 13.35 -1.68 -3.91
N THR A 120 13.04 -2.64 -3.04
CA THR A 120 12.30 -3.83 -3.45
C THR A 120 10.90 -3.46 -3.96
N VAL A 121 10.20 -2.59 -3.27
CA VAL A 121 8.86 -2.18 -3.67
C VAL A 121 8.92 -1.34 -4.95
N THR A 122 9.86 -0.41 -5.04
CA THR A 122 10.01 0.42 -6.24
C THR A 122 10.31 -0.43 -7.47
N ASP A 123 11.20 -1.42 -7.33
CA ASP A 123 11.50 -2.33 -8.43
C ASP A 123 10.26 -3.10 -8.87
N ALA A 124 9.47 -3.58 -7.94
CA ALA A 124 8.24 -4.31 -8.25
C ALA A 124 7.22 -3.42 -8.96
N ILE A 125 7.06 -2.19 -8.50
CA ILE A 125 6.14 -1.23 -9.11
C ILE A 125 6.57 -0.88 -10.52
N CYS A 126 7.85 -0.59 -10.72
CA CYS A 126 8.36 -0.21 -12.03
C CYS A 126 8.32 -1.38 -13.01
N ALA A 127 8.60 -2.59 -12.55
CA ALA A 127 8.50 -3.77 -13.39
C ALA A 127 7.05 -4.00 -13.84
N TYR A 128 6.10 -3.84 -12.93
CA TYR A 128 4.69 -3.99 -13.25
C TYR A 128 4.23 -2.94 -14.26
N ALA A 129 4.62 -1.69 -14.07
CA ALA A 129 4.20 -0.59 -14.93
C ALA A 129 4.77 -0.70 -16.35
N ASN A 130 5.87 -1.42 -16.50
CA ASN A 130 6.52 -1.58 -17.80
C ASN A 130 6.06 -2.82 -18.58
N GLN A 131 5.06 -3.51 -18.09
CA GLN A 131 4.51 -4.68 -18.79
C GLN A 131 3.71 -4.30 -20.02
#